data_0d1a09bd51ab2492532fc6adf815de39
#
_entry.id   0d1a09bd51ab2492532fc6adf815de39
#
_cell.length_a   1.000
_cell.length_b   1.000
_cell.length_c   1.000
_cell.angle_alpha   90.00
_cell.angle_beta   90.00
_cell.angle_gamma   90.00
#
_symmetry.space_group_name_H-M   'P 1'
#
loop_
_entity.id
_entity.type
_entity.pdbx_description
1 polymer ?
#
loop_
_entity_poly.entity_id
_entity_poly.type
_entity_poly.pdbx_seq_one_letter_code
_entity_poly.pdbx_strand_id
1 'polypeptide(L)'
;MSKINSVELSNILNKRFALRKLLLNAKLHETKTSIHKDLLTPELEPHIRGILSALAAELMKHPDAILVDTYTAHERSNDWLSLVKKEVLTNDGTTILPIDARTRPGHKLLDHYMPHFYDVKNYKGKSVRGMFSQEVLEKALITNISMHSTPYKSEIRRMITMTAGLGSVTKYRTVTAKAIIQYYKATRVLDPCTGWGGRMLGCLSAGEDCYYVGCEPDPNTSKGLRNILEDAAALPTSVRSRGKIIEQPFESSTTINELAKMEKFDMILTSPPYFNLELYTAGDQSTKVYPTWEEWTEHWLKPVILNCLSHLKEGGVSCWSVKNFKSDKKYPLADVTKQIHEDAGWELVKIVSMTGSARPGAASTSTSAKRESEEETFCFRAL
;
A
#
# COMPACT_ATOMS: atom_id res chain seq x y z
N MET A 1 -11.43 28.37 -25.21
CA MET A 1 -10.73 27.14 -24.81
C MET A 1 -11.46 25.96 -25.41
N SER A 2 -10.80 25.13 -26.22
CA SER A 2 -11.39 23.90 -26.74
C SER A 2 -11.73 22.97 -25.56
N LYS A 3 -12.93 22.38 -25.56
CA LYS A 3 -13.33 21.40 -24.55
C LYS A 3 -12.39 20.19 -24.66
N ILE A 4 -11.65 19.90 -23.59
CA ILE A 4 -10.82 18.69 -23.47
C ILE A 4 -11.80 17.50 -23.38
N ASN A 5 -11.69 16.54 -24.28
CA ASN A 5 -12.49 15.33 -24.20
C ASN A 5 -11.86 14.27 -23.24
N SER A 6 -12.61 13.25 -22.88
CA SER A 6 -12.17 12.24 -21.90
C SER A 6 -10.92 11.47 -22.32
N VAL A 7 -10.71 11.27 -23.62
CA VAL A 7 -9.52 10.60 -24.18
C VAL A 7 -8.30 11.51 -24.10
N GLU A 8 -8.47 12.81 -24.43
CA GLU A 8 -7.43 13.81 -24.25
C GLU A 8 -7.04 13.96 -22.78
N LEU A 9 -8.03 13.99 -21.87
CA LEU A 9 -7.78 14.07 -20.45
C LEU A 9 -7.01 12.83 -19.95
N SER A 10 -7.39 11.63 -20.35
CA SER A 10 -6.66 10.41 -20.03
C SER A 10 -5.23 10.45 -20.60
N ASN A 11 -5.04 10.93 -21.82
CA ASN A 11 -3.73 11.12 -22.42
C ASN A 11 -2.89 12.19 -21.70
N ILE A 12 -3.54 13.26 -21.24
CA ILE A 12 -2.92 14.32 -20.44
C ILE A 12 -2.41 13.75 -19.11
N LEU A 13 -3.23 12.99 -18.40
CA LEU A 13 -2.89 12.43 -17.09
C LEU A 13 -1.88 11.28 -17.17
N ASN A 14 -1.84 10.56 -18.27
CA ASN A 14 -0.92 9.45 -18.49
C ASN A 14 0.43 9.88 -19.10
N LYS A 15 0.54 11.05 -19.68
CA LYS A 15 1.78 11.56 -20.28
C LYS A 15 2.41 12.63 -19.40
N ARG A 16 3.65 12.39 -18.99
CA ARG A 16 4.51 13.23 -18.15
C ARG A 16 4.56 14.71 -18.52
N PHE A 17 4.13 15.08 -19.74
CA PHE A 17 4.28 16.40 -20.32
C PHE A 17 2.97 17.10 -20.69
N ALA A 18 1.82 16.48 -20.52
CA ALA A 18 0.62 16.97 -21.16
C ALA A 18 -0.11 18.05 -20.35
N LEU A 19 -0.14 17.97 -19.02
CA LEU A 19 -0.62 19.09 -18.20
C LEU A 19 0.33 20.29 -18.34
N ARG A 20 1.64 20.03 -18.39
CA ARG A 20 2.66 21.02 -18.72
C ARG A 20 2.41 21.66 -20.09
N LYS A 21 2.07 20.87 -21.12
CA LYS A 21 1.75 21.36 -22.45
C LYS A 21 0.48 22.23 -22.45
N LEU A 22 -0.51 21.87 -21.62
CA LEU A 22 -1.74 22.65 -21.45
C LEU A 22 -1.45 24.00 -20.79
N LEU A 23 -0.59 24.03 -19.78
CA LEU A 23 -0.13 25.26 -19.13
C LEU A 23 0.81 26.08 -20.03
N LEU A 24 1.61 25.41 -20.86
CA LEU A 24 2.48 26.05 -21.87
C LEU A 24 1.68 26.63 -23.05
N ASN A 25 0.65 25.94 -23.54
CA ASN A 25 -0.25 26.46 -24.59
C ASN A 25 -1.03 27.69 -24.12
N ALA A 26 -1.15 27.89 -22.80
CA ALA A 26 -1.67 29.13 -22.23
C ALA A 26 -0.61 30.24 -22.12
N LYS A 27 0.52 30.15 -22.83
CA LYS A 27 1.68 31.09 -22.85
C LYS A 27 2.38 31.26 -21.48
N LEU A 28 2.32 30.25 -20.62
CA LEU A 28 2.84 30.38 -19.27
C LEU A 28 4.29 29.93 -19.07
N HIS A 29 5.01 29.43 -20.08
CA HIS A 29 6.48 29.44 -20.15
C HIS A 29 7.17 28.76 -21.33
N GLU A 30 8.35 29.24 -21.69
CA GLU A 30 9.15 28.75 -22.84
C GLU A 30 10.30 27.80 -22.52
N THR A 31 10.75 27.58 -21.28
CA THR A 31 12.10 27.04 -21.10
C THR A 31 12.38 26.02 -20.01
N LYS A 32 11.49 25.58 -19.14
CA LYS A 32 11.90 24.67 -18.06
C LYS A 32 10.99 23.46 -17.80
N THR A 33 11.64 22.37 -17.33
CA THR A 33 11.05 21.04 -17.10
C THR A 33 10.11 20.92 -15.89
N SER A 34 9.98 21.95 -15.08
CA SER A 34 9.07 22.05 -13.94
C SER A 34 8.34 23.41 -13.97
N ILE A 35 7.09 23.43 -13.53
CA ILE A 35 6.36 24.68 -13.30
C ILE A 35 6.87 25.17 -11.94
N HIS A 36 7.59 26.30 -11.94
CA HIS A 36 8.15 26.87 -10.72
C HIS A 36 7.11 27.70 -9.98
N LYS A 37 7.21 27.75 -8.64
CA LYS A 37 6.42 28.66 -7.78
C LYS A 37 6.56 30.11 -8.19
N ASP A 38 7.67 30.46 -8.86
CA ASP A 38 7.95 31.81 -9.39
C ASP A 38 6.94 32.25 -10.47
N LEU A 39 6.11 31.30 -10.99
CA LEU A 39 4.98 31.60 -11.86
C LEU A 39 3.73 32.04 -11.09
N LEU A 40 3.69 31.84 -9.78
CA LEU A 40 2.62 32.35 -8.92
C LEU A 40 2.93 33.81 -8.51
N THR A 41 3.29 34.65 -9.50
CA THR A 41 3.42 36.10 -9.27
C THR A 41 2.03 36.75 -9.16
N PRO A 42 1.91 37.88 -8.47
CA PRO A 42 0.62 38.57 -8.34
C PRO A 42 -0.11 38.83 -9.69
N GLU A 43 0.65 39.05 -10.76
CA GLU A 43 0.10 39.30 -12.10
C GLU A 43 -0.39 38.01 -12.79
N LEU A 44 0.34 36.90 -12.62
CA LEU A 44 0.05 35.62 -13.32
C LEU A 44 -0.86 34.69 -12.50
N GLU A 45 -0.87 34.83 -11.18
CA GLU A 45 -1.63 33.97 -10.27
C GLU A 45 -3.13 33.90 -10.62
N PRO A 46 -3.86 35.01 -10.89
CA PRO A 46 -5.27 34.93 -11.24
C PRO A 46 -5.51 34.13 -12.53
N HIS A 47 -4.62 34.30 -13.54
CA HIS A 47 -4.72 33.58 -14.81
C HIS A 47 -4.44 32.07 -14.62
N ILE A 48 -3.41 31.72 -13.86
CA ILE A 48 -3.07 30.34 -13.52
C ILE A 48 -4.24 29.70 -12.74
N ARG A 49 -4.79 30.37 -11.75
CA ARG A 49 -5.96 29.88 -10.99
C ARG A 49 -7.16 29.63 -11.89
N GLY A 50 -7.44 30.51 -12.85
CA GLY A 50 -8.50 30.31 -13.85
C GLY A 50 -8.31 29.03 -14.68
N ILE A 51 -7.09 28.75 -15.12
CA ILE A 51 -6.75 27.52 -15.85
C ILE A 51 -6.91 26.29 -14.96
N LEU A 52 -6.41 26.35 -13.73
CA LEU A 52 -6.49 25.23 -12.79
C LEU A 52 -7.94 24.95 -12.36
N SER A 53 -8.76 25.99 -12.19
CA SER A 53 -10.19 25.86 -11.92
C SER A 53 -10.93 25.17 -13.07
N ALA A 54 -10.65 25.57 -14.32
CA ALA A 54 -11.22 24.93 -15.51
C ALA A 54 -10.79 23.45 -15.61
N LEU A 55 -9.51 23.15 -15.31
CA LEU A 55 -9.01 21.78 -15.28
C LEU A 55 -9.66 20.97 -14.15
N ALA A 56 -9.79 21.53 -12.96
CA ALA A 56 -10.45 20.87 -11.84
C ALA A 56 -11.92 20.54 -12.16
N ALA A 57 -12.65 21.49 -12.78
CA ALA A 57 -14.02 21.26 -13.24
C ALA A 57 -14.12 20.12 -14.26
N GLU A 58 -13.13 19.99 -15.14
CA GLU A 58 -13.11 18.89 -16.12
C GLU A 58 -12.76 17.54 -15.44
N LEU A 59 -11.80 17.53 -14.52
CA LEU A 59 -11.44 16.34 -13.74
C LEU A 59 -12.61 15.84 -12.89
N MET A 60 -13.47 16.74 -12.40
CA MET A 60 -14.68 16.37 -11.64
C MET A 60 -15.68 15.55 -12.46
N LYS A 61 -15.71 15.69 -13.77
CA LYS A 61 -16.56 14.88 -14.66
C LYS A 61 -16.01 13.45 -14.82
N HIS A 62 -14.71 13.26 -14.59
CA HIS A 62 -13.98 12.01 -14.82
C HIS A 62 -13.07 11.64 -13.64
N PRO A 63 -13.60 11.43 -12.41
CA PRO A 63 -12.80 11.20 -11.22
C PRO A 63 -11.89 9.97 -11.36
N ASP A 64 -12.32 8.94 -12.06
CA ASP A 64 -11.53 7.72 -12.27
C ASP A 64 -10.28 7.95 -13.13
N ALA A 65 -10.25 9.01 -13.93
CA ALA A 65 -9.03 9.41 -14.64
C ALA A 65 -7.86 9.73 -13.66
N ILE A 66 -8.16 10.18 -12.44
CA ILE A 66 -7.19 10.40 -11.36
C ILE A 66 -7.12 9.21 -10.41
N LEU A 67 -8.27 8.63 -10.02
CA LEU A 67 -8.36 7.70 -8.90
C LEU A 67 -8.15 6.24 -9.29
N VAL A 68 -8.27 5.89 -10.57
CA VAL A 68 -8.10 4.51 -11.02
C VAL A 68 -6.87 4.39 -11.92
N ASP A 69 -5.98 3.46 -11.57
CA ASP A 69 -4.83 3.12 -12.40
C ASP A 69 -5.16 1.90 -13.28
N THR A 70 -4.91 2.04 -14.56
CA THR A 70 -5.04 0.96 -15.55
C THR A 70 -3.71 0.80 -16.29
N TYR A 71 -3.28 -0.44 -16.45
CA TYR A 71 -2.03 -0.77 -17.13
C TYR A 71 -2.27 -1.82 -18.19
N THR A 72 -1.58 -1.73 -19.31
CA THR A 72 -1.59 -2.76 -20.35
C THR A 72 -0.96 -4.06 -19.84
N ALA A 73 -1.24 -5.18 -20.46
CA ALA A 73 -0.62 -6.47 -20.13
C ALA A 73 0.93 -6.37 -20.20
N HIS A 74 1.45 -5.66 -21.21
CA HIS A 74 2.89 -5.44 -21.35
C HIS A 74 3.49 -4.67 -20.17
N GLU A 75 2.83 -3.61 -19.69
CA GLU A 75 3.30 -2.84 -18.53
C GLU A 75 3.26 -3.66 -17.24
N ARG A 76 2.22 -4.47 -17.06
CA ARG A 76 2.10 -5.36 -15.88
C ARG A 76 3.16 -6.46 -15.93
N SER A 77 3.40 -7.05 -17.11
CA SER A 77 4.43 -8.06 -17.31
C SER A 77 5.83 -7.50 -16.98
N ASN A 78 6.17 -6.34 -17.51
CA ASN A 78 7.48 -5.71 -17.24
C ASN A 78 7.67 -5.37 -15.76
N ASP A 79 6.61 -4.91 -15.10
CA ASP A 79 6.63 -4.59 -13.68
C ASP A 79 6.78 -5.86 -12.82
N TRP A 80 6.10 -6.95 -13.18
CA TRP A 80 6.26 -8.26 -12.56
C TRP A 80 7.67 -8.82 -12.72
N LEU A 81 8.20 -8.82 -13.95
CA LEU A 81 9.57 -9.27 -14.22
C LEU A 81 10.61 -8.45 -13.47
N SER A 82 10.36 -7.15 -13.31
CA SER A 82 11.20 -6.28 -12.47
C SER A 82 11.21 -6.72 -11.00
N LEU A 83 10.07 -7.17 -10.47
CA LEU A 83 10.00 -7.72 -9.11
C LEU A 83 10.70 -9.09 -9.01
N VAL A 84 10.45 -9.99 -9.96
CA VAL A 84 11.07 -11.32 -9.97
C VAL A 84 12.61 -11.22 -10.03
N LYS A 85 13.15 -10.34 -10.87
CA LYS A 85 14.60 -10.14 -11.04
C LYS A 85 15.24 -9.31 -9.93
N LYS A 86 14.43 -8.67 -9.05
CA LYS A 86 14.96 -7.78 -8.01
C LYS A 86 15.75 -8.57 -6.98
N GLU A 87 17.03 -8.32 -6.90
CA GLU A 87 17.89 -8.80 -5.81
C GLU A 87 17.55 -8.07 -4.52
N VAL A 88 17.37 -8.83 -3.45
CA VAL A 88 16.94 -8.31 -2.12
C VAL A 88 17.83 -8.79 -0.98
N LEU A 89 18.74 -9.72 -1.25
CA LEU A 89 19.75 -10.22 -0.32
C LEU A 89 21.15 -10.01 -0.89
N THR A 90 22.14 -9.99 -0.02
CA THR A 90 23.56 -10.10 -0.41
C THR A 90 23.82 -11.45 -1.10
N ASN A 91 24.90 -11.56 -1.86
CA ASN A 91 25.24 -12.77 -2.63
C ASN A 91 25.37 -14.03 -1.77
N ASP A 92 25.76 -13.89 -0.51
CA ASP A 92 25.82 -14.97 0.48
C ASP A 92 24.46 -15.30 1.13
N GLY A 93 23.42 -14.51 0.82
CA GLY A 93 22.07 -14.70 1.34
C GLY A 93 21.90 -14.36 2.82
N THR A 94 22.88 -13.76 3.48
CA THR A 94 22.89 -13.53 4.93
C THR A 94 22.33 -12.19 5.37
N THR A 95 22.26 -11.23 4.44
CA THR A 95 21.85 -9.86 4.77
C THR A 95 20.81 -9.33 3.77
N ILE A 96 19.77 -8.70 4.30
CA ILE A 96 18.78 -7.99 3.49
C ILE A 96 19.41 -6.70 2.97
N LEU A 97 19.40 -6.52 1.63
CA LEU A 97 19.89 -5.30 1.00
C LEU A 97 19.00 -4.09 1.35
N PRO A 98 19.57 -2.89 1.37
CA PRO A 98 18.78 -1.67 1.55
C PRO A 98 17.67 -1.56 0.50
N ILE A 99 16.42 -1.42 0.97
CA ILE A 99 15.25 -1.31 0.08
C ILE A 99 14.97 0.17 -0.15
N ASP A 100 15.14 0.63 -1.41
CA ASP A 100 14.76 1.99 -1.79
C ASP A 100 13.22 2.14 -1.78
N ALA A 101 12.72 2.96 -0.88
CA ALA A 101 11.30 3.23 -0.73
C ALA A 101 10.63 3.85 -1.98
N ARG A 102 11.42 4.39 -2.91
CA ARG A 102 10.92 4.99 -4.17
C ARG A 102 10.62 3.95 -5.24
N THR A 103 11.28 2.79 -5.19
CA THR A 103 11.06 1.72 -6.17
C THR A 103 9.91 0.82 -5.72
N ARG A 104 8.98 0.54 -6.64
CA ARG A 104 7.75 -0.22 -6.36
C ARG A 104 7.51 -1.30 -7.44
N PRO A 105 8.46 -2.21 -7.69
CA PRO A 105 8.22 -3.28 -8.66
C PRO A 105 7.06 -4.17 -8.20
N GLY A 106 6.22 -4.59 -9.13
CA GLY A 106 4.98 -5.36 -8.86
C GLY A 106 3.77 -4.52 -8.48
N HIS A 107 3.94 -3.22 -8.19
CA HIS A 107 2.80 -2.39 -7.76
C HIS A 107 1.80 -2.07 -8.90
N LYS A 108 2.20 -2.16 -10.17
CA LYS A 108 1.25 -1.97 -11.28
C LYS A 108 0.18 -3.05 -11.31
N LEU A 109 0.53 -4.30 -10.95
CA LEU A 109 -0.45 -5.36 -10.77
C LEU A 109 -1.45 -5.02 -9.65
N LEU A 110 -0.94 -4.60 -8.48
CA LEU A 110 -1.78 -4.21 -7.35
C LEU A 110 -2.69 -3.03 -7.70
N ASP A 111 -2.13 -2.00 -8.35
CA ASP A 111 -2.89 -0.79 -8.68
C ASP A 111 -3.96 -1.07 -9.74
N HIS A 112 -3.69 -1.95 -10.71
CA HIS A 112 -4.62 -2.31 -11.77
C HIS A 112 -5.85 -3.07 -11.27
N TYR A 113 -5.66 -4.01 -10.32
CA TYR A 113 -6.72 -4.87 -9.82
C TYR A 113 -7.39 -4.39 -8.53
N MET A 114 -6.92 -3.25 -7.97
CA MET A 114 -7.48 -2.64 -6.76
C MET A 114 -8.01 -1.21 -7.01
N PRO A 115 -9.00 -1.04 -7.92
CA PRO A 115 -9.51 0.30 -8.29
C PRO A 115 -10.21 1.02 -7.13
N HIS A 116 -10.67 0.27 -6.13
CA HIS A 116 -11.35 0.78 -4.94
C HIS A 116 -10.38 1.22 -3.81
N PHE A 117 -9.07 1.16 -4.04
CA PHE A 117 -8.06 1.55 -3.04
C PHE A 117 -8.30 2.96 -2.46
N TYR A 118 -8.76 3.90 -3.26
CA TYR A 118 -9.01 5.28 -2.83
C TYR A 118 -10.37 5.51 -2.19
N ASP A 119 -11.16 4.45 -2.00
CA ASP A 119 -12.45 4.45 -1.31
C ASP A 119 -12.28 4.21 0.21
N VAL A 120 -11.12 3.70 0.62
CA VAL A 120 -10.79 3.47 2.04
C VAL A 120 -10.90 4.77 2.83
N LYS A 121 -11.63 4.70 3.92
CA LYS A 121 -11.87 5.84 4.81
C LYS A 121 -10.88 5.83 5.98
N ASN A 122 -10.48 7.00 6.41
CA ASN A 122 -9.76 7.15 7.67
C ASN A 122 -10.74 7.08 8.88
N TYR A 123 -10.22 7.14 10.09
CA TYR A 123 -11.01 7.13 11.34
C TYR A 123 -12.04 8.26 11.45
N LYS A 124 -11.94 9.30 10.61
CA LYS A 124 -12.94 10.39 10.50
C LYS A 124 -13.99 10.12 9.42
N GLY A 125 -14.02 8.94 8.84
CA GLY A 125 -14.95 8.56 7.77
C GLY A 125 -14.68 9.21 6.41
N LYS A 126 -13.48 9.80 6.19
CA LYS A 126 -13.09 10.50 4.96
C LYS A 126 -12.19 9.63 4.10
N SER A 127 -12.48 9.54 2.81
CA SER A 127 -11.64 8.86 1.80
C SER A 127 -11.14 9.84 0.75
N VAL A 128 -10.12 9.44 -0.04
CA VAL A 128 -9.62 10.26 -1.15
C VAL A 128 -10.73 10.50 -2.17
N ARG A 129 -11.49 9.46 -2.52
CA ARG A 129 -12.65 9.59 -3.43
C ARG A 129 -13.75 10.47 -2.84
N GLY A 130 -14.06 10.32 -1.56
CA GLY A 130 -15.09 11.12 -0.88
C GLY A 130 -14.74 12.60 -0.72
N MET A 131 -13.44 12.93 -0.75
CA MET A 131 -12.93 14.31 -0.71
C MET A 131 -12.68 14.91 -2.10
N PHE A 132 -12.99 14.17 -3.17
CA PHE A 132 -12.79 14.60 -4.54
C PHE A 132 -13.82 15.66 -4.92
N SER A 133 -13.47 16.92 -4.73
CA SER A 133 -14.29 18.09 -5.06
C SER A 133 -13.48 19.10 -5.87
N GLN A 134 -14.16 20.02 -6.56
CA GLN A 134 -13.50 21.05 -7.34
C GLN A 134 -12.54 21.89 -6.49
N GLU A 135 -12.97 22.31 -5.32
CA GLU A 135 -12.14 23.10 -4.38
C GLU A 135 -10.87 22.35 -3.95
N VAL A 136 -11.02 21.08 -3.59
CA VAL A 136 -9.88 20.24 -3.16
C VAL A 136 -8.92 20.00 -4.33
N LEU A 137 -9.44 19.78 -5.55
CA LEU A 137 -8.62 19.63 -6.75
C LEU A 137 -7.85 20.89 -7.10
N GLU A 138 -8.51 22.06 -7.10
CA GLU A 138 -7.85 23.36 -7.33
C GLU A 138 -6.71 23.56 -6.32
N LYS A 139 -6.99 23.34 -5.05
CA LYS A 139 -5.99 23.46 -4.00
C LYS A 139 -4.84 22.46 -4.18
N ALA A 140 -5.17 21.22 -4.55
CA ALA A 140 -4.16 20.18 -4.82
C ALA A 140 -3.25 20.54 -6.00
N LEU A 141 -3.83 21.06 -7.09
CA LEU A 141 -3.09 21.48 -8.28
C LEU A 141 -2.18 22.70 -7.98
N ILE A 142 -2.69 23.69 -7.26
CA ILE A 142 -1.89 24.84 -6.82
C ILE A 142 -0.74 24.39 -5.91
N THR A 143 -1.03 23.53 -4.95
CA THR A 143 0.00 22.99 -4.04
C THR A 143 1.06 22.20 -4.80
N ASN A 144 0.66 21.43 -5.83
CA ASN A 144 1.60 20.71 -6.70
C ASN A 144 2.58 21.66 -7.39
N ILE A 145 2.08 22.76 -7.95
CA ILE A 145 2.91 23.79 -8.58
C ILE A 145 3.83 24.45 -7.55
N SER A 146 3.28 24.87 -6.41
CA SER A 146 4.05 25.53 -5.35
C SER A 146 5.16 24.66 -4.78
N MET A 147 5.01 23.35 -4.82
CA MET A 147 6.03 22.38 -4.39
C MET A 147 6.98 21.96 -5.52
N HIS A 148 6.94 22.61 -6.67
CA HIS A 148 7.75 22.26 -7.85
C HIS A 148 7.61 20.79 -8.26
N SER A 149 6.46 20.17 -7.96
CA SER A 149 6.19 18.79 -8.31
C SER A 149 5.60 18.67 -9.72
N THR A 150 5.76 17.51 -10.33
CA THR A 150 5.17 17.23 -11.62
C THR A 150 3.74 16.73 -11.43
N PRO A 151 2.75 17.24 -12.15
CA PRO A 151 1.34 16.87 -11.96
C PRO A 151 0.99 15.51 -12.59
N TYR A 152 1.59 14.44 -12.09
CA TYR A 152 1.15 13.09 -12.39
C TYR A 152 -0.11 12.74 -11.59
N LYS A 153 -0.84 11.73 -12.01
CA LYS A 153 -1.96 11.18 -11.24
C LYS A 153 -1.57 10.92 -9.78
N SER A 154 -0.44 10.23 -9.56
CA SER A 154 0.04 9.90 -8.23
C SER A 154 0.35 11.14 -7.39
N GLU A 155 0.92 12.17 -8.00
CA GLU A 155 1.22 13.43 -7.32
C GLU A 155 -0.05 14.24 -7.03
N ILE A 156 -1.00 14.28 -7.94
CA ILE A 156 -2.31 14.91 -7.70
C ILE A 156 -3.02 14.19 -6.55
N ARG A 157 -3.06 12.86 -6.54
CA ARG A 157 -3.63 12.07 -5.42
C ARG A 157 -2.92 12.38 -4.10
N ARG A 158 -1.58 12.47 -4.12
CA ARG A 158 -0.79 12.85 -2.94
C ARG A 158 -1.15 14.25 -2.45
N MET A 159 -1.32 15.20 -3.35
CA MET A 159 -1.73 16.57 -3.00
C MET A 159 -3.15 16.60 -2.44
N ILE A 160 -4.10 15.83 -3.02
CA ILE A 160 -5.46 15.68 -2.46
C ILE A 160 -5.38 15.14 -1.03
N THR A 161 -4.65 14.06 -0.83
CA THR A 161 -4.46 13.46 0.50
C THR A 161 -3.90 14.47 1.50
N MET A 162 -2.90 15.23 1.11
CA MET A 162 -2.23 16.22 1.96
C MET A 162 -3.12 17.43 2.24
N THR A 163 -3.77 17.99 1.22
CA THR A 163 -4.60 19.21 1.36
C THR A 163 -5.92 18.94 2.07
N ALA A 164 -6.47 17.72 1.95
CA ALA A 164 -7.66 17.30 2.67
C ALA A 164 -7.36 16.77 4.08
N GLY A 165 -6.10 16.71 4.51
CA GLY A 165 -5.71 16.22 5.82
C GLY A 165 -6.04 14.74 6.02
N LEU A 166 -5.98 13.95 4.96
CA LEU A 166 -6.22 12.51 5.01
C LEU A 166 -4.96 11.79 5.45
N GLY A 167 -5.09 10.75 6.27
CA GLY A 167 -4.03 9.78 6.49
C GLY A 167 -3.71 9.04 5.20
N SER A 168 -2.47 8.60 5.07
CA SER A 168 -2.03 7.85 3.89
C SER A 168 -2.24 6.36 4.13
N VAL A 169 -3.26 5.77 3.49
CA VAL A 169 -3.34 4.31 3.31
C VAL A 169 -2.22 3.89 2.36
N THR A 170 -1.50 2.84 2.67
CA THR A 170 -0.38 2.37 1.85
C THR A 170 -0.52 0.90 1.53
N LYS A 171 -0.07 0.51 0.33
CA LYS A 171 0.09 -0.90 -0.03
C LYS A 171 1.43 -1.40 0.50
N TYR A 172 1.44 -2.57 1.09
CA TYR A 172 2.68 -3.20 1.57
C TYR A 172 3.71 -3.35 0.44
N ARG A 173 4.98 -3.14 0.75
CA ARG A 173 6.07 -3.21 -0.25
C ARG A 173 6.35 -4.64 -0.64
N THR A 174 6.12 -4.97 -1.90
CA THR A 174 6.40 -6.29 -2.50
C THR A 174 7.85 -6.72 -2.28
N VAL A 175 8.79 -5.77 -2.45
CA VAL A 175 10.23 -6.00 -2.26
C VAL A 175 10.59 -6.37 -0.82
N THR A 176 9.94 -5.73 0.16
CA THR A 176 10.16 -6.04 1.58
C THR A 176 9.65 -7.44 1.92
N ALA A 177 8.46 -7.80 1.44
CA ALA A 177 7.94 -9.15 1.61
C ALA A 177 8.86 -10.19 0.98
N LYS A 178 9.30 -9.97 -0.28
CA LYS A 178 10.25 -10.83 -0.96
C LYS A 178 11.54 -11.02 -0.15
N ALA A 179 12.09 -9.92 0.37
CA ALA A 179 13.33 -9.95 1.15
C ALA A 179 13.20 -10.77 2.44
N ILE A 180 12.11 -10.59 3.18
CA ILE A 180 11.86 -11.34 4.41
C ILE A 180 11.71 -12.82 4.09
N ILE A 181 10.91 -13.18 3.07
CA ILE A 181 10.65 -14.56 2.67
C ILE A 181 11.94 -15.26 2.23
N GLN A 182 12.75 -14.59 1.40
CA GLN A 182 14.04 -15.14 0.96
C GLN A 182 15.04 -15.27 2.11
N TYR A 183 15.10 -14.28 3.01
CA TYR A 183 16.01 -14.31 4.17
C TYR A 183 15.76 -15.53 5.07
N TYR A 184 14.48 -15.86 5.31
CA TYR A 184 14.10 -17.03 6.10
C TYR A 184 13.97 -18.32 5.27
N LYS A 185 14.18 -18.24 3.95
CA LYS A 185 14.03 -19.37 3.00
C LYS A 185 12.65 -20.04 3.10
N ALA A 186 11.62 -19.23 3.36
CA ALA A 186 10.27 -19.75 3.50
C ALA A 186 9.69 -20.05 2.11
N THR A 187 9.01 -21.18 2.00
CA THR A 187 8.34 -21.62 0.78
C THR A 187 6.82 -21.67 0.94
N ARG A 188 6.32 -21.76 2.17
CA ARG A 188 4.88 -21.78 2.49
C ARG A 188 4.56 -20.64 3.46
N VAL A 189 3.81 -19.65 2.97
CA VAL A 189 3.51 -18.41 3.70
C VAL A 189 2.01 -18.31 3.95
N LEU A 190 1.62 -18.06 5.20
CA LEU A 190 0.26 -17.73 5.61
C LEU A 190 0.17 -16.24 5.95
N ASP A 191 -0.84 -15.57 5.42
CA ASP A 191 -1.16 -14.17 5.68
C ASP A 191 -2.62 -14.02 6.13
N PRO A 192 -2.88 -13.89 7.43
CA PRO A 192 -4.25 -13.76 7.95
C PRO A 192 -4.96 -12.48 7.54
N CYS A 193 -4.24 -11.47 7.06
CA CYS A 193 -4.78 -10.16 6.68
C CYS A 193 -4.18 -9.68 5.36
N THR A 194 -4.51 -10.35 4.26
CA THR A 194 -3.88 -10.16 2.94
C THR A 194 -3.91 -8.72 2.45
N GLY A 195 -5.05 -8.05 2.64
CA GLY A 195 -5.25 -6.68 2.17
C GLY A 195 -4.98 -6.54 0.66
N TRP A 196 -4.18 -5.57 0.28
CA TRP A 196 -3.94 -5.20 -1.13
C TRP A 196 -3.00 -6.12 -1.91
N GLY A 197 -2.54 -7.24 -1.34
CA GLY A 197 -1.75 -8.26 -2.05
C GLY A 197 -0.25 -7.98 -2.18
N GLY A 198 0.28 -6.96 -1.51
CA GLY A 198 1.72 -6.65 -1.60
C GLY A 198 2.60 -7.78 -1.08
N ARG A 199 2.20 -8.43 0.04
CA ARG A 199 2.90 -9.60 0.62
C ARG A 199 2.72 -10.84 -0.26
N MET A 200 1.54 -11.02 -0.86
CA MET A 200 1.28 -12.08 -1.83
C MET A 200 2.25 -12.00 -3.00
N LEU A 201 2.35 -10.86 -3.70
CA LEU A 201 3.28 -10.70 -4.81
C LEU A 201 4.74 -10.84 -4.39
N GLY A 202 5.09 -10.37 -3.20
CA GLY A 202 6.41 -10.61 -2.62
C GLY A 202 6.72 -12.10 -2.48
N CYS A 203 5.77 -12.89 -1.97
CA CYS A 203 5.89 -14.35 -1.85
C CYS A 203 6.02 -15.02 -3.21
N LEU A 204 5.11 -14.74 -4.13
CA LEU A 204 5.13 -15.34 -5.47
C LEU A 204 6.41 -15.06 -6.25
N SER A 205 7.12 -13.97 -5.94
CA SER A 205 8.38 -13.58 -6.58
C SER A 205 9.64 -14.03 -5.83
N ALA A 206 9.47 -14.65 -4.66
CA ALA A 206 10.60 -14.93 -3.76
C ALA A 206 11.39 -16.20 -4.14
N GLY A 207 10.76 -17.15 -4.79
CA GLY A 207 11.38 -18.44 -5.18
C GLY A 207 10.65 -19.08 -6.34
N GLU A 208 11.11 -20.27 -6.75
CA GLU A 208 10.52 -21.00 -7.89
C GLU A 208 9.21 -21.69 -7.53
N ASP A 209 9.07 -22.15 -6.29
CA ASP A 209 7.93 -22.97 -5.82
C ASP A 209 7.31 -22.44 -4.52
N CYS A 210 7.19 -21.13 -4.36
CA CYS A 210 6.53 -20.57 -3.18
C CYS A 210 5.01 -20.78 -3.24
N TYR A 211 4.42 -21.04 -2.06
CA TYR A 211 2.99 -21.19 -1.89
C TYR A 211 2.47 -20.18 -0.85
N TYR A 212 1.53 -19.35 -1.29
CA TYR A 212 0.92 -18.32 -0.46
C TYR A 212 -0.54 -18.67 -0.14
N VAL A 213 -0.93 -18.56 1.13
CA VAL A 213 -2.33 -18.61 1.53
C VAL A 213 -2.67 -17.31 2.24
N GLY A 214 -3.68 -16.62 1.74
CA GLY A 214 -4.13 -15.34 2.29
C GLY A 214 -5.60 -15.32 2.62
N CYS A 215 -5.98 -14.66 3.73
CA CYS A 215 -7.37 -14.43 4.12
C CYS A 215 -7.72 -12.97 3.87
N GLU A 216 -8.86 -12.73 3.22
CA GLU A 216 -9.38 -11.40 2.91
C GLU A 216 -10.90 -11.43 2.88
N PRO A 217 -11.58 -10.78 3.83
CA PRO A 217 -13.04 -10.83 3.92
C PRO A 217 -13.76 -9.93 2.90
N ASP A 218 -13.11 -8.86 2.39
CA ASP A 218 -13.76 -7.98 1.42
C ASP A 218 -13.85 -8.63 0.04
N PRO A 219 -15.07 -8.81 -0.53
CA PRO A 219 -15.25 -9.50 -1.81
C PRO A 219 -14.55 -8.81 -2.99
N ASN A 220 -14.51 -7.47 -2.99
CA ASN A 220 -13.88 -6.71 -4.08
C ASN A 220 -12.36 -6.89 -4.04
N THR A 221 -11.77 -6.81 -2.85
CA THR A 221 -10.35 -7.03 -2.61
C THR A 221 -9.98 -8.49 -2.92
N SER A 222 -10.75 -9.46 -2.45
CA SER A 222 -10.56 -10.88 -2.73
C SER A 222 -10.65 -11.20 -4.23
N LYS A 223 -11.60 -10.60 -4.96
CA LYS A 223 -11.67 -10.71 -6.42
C LYS A 223 -10.42 -10.13 -7.08
N GLY A 224 -9.97 -8.95 -6.64
CA GLY A 224 -8.74 -8.33 -7.14
C GLY A 224 -7.51 -9.20 -6.91
N LEU A 225 -7.39 -9.83 -5.74
CA LEU A 225 -6.30 -10.75 -5.40
C LEU A 225 -6.30 -12.00 -6.30
N ARG A 226 -7.45 -12.59 -6.57
CA ARG A 226 -7.56 -13.73 -7.49
C ARG A 226 -7.16 -13.35 -8.92
N ASN A 227 -7.59 -12.19 -9.41
CA ASN A 227 -7.19 -11.70 -10.72
C ASN A 227 -5.67 -11.46 -10.80
N ILE A 228 -5.05 -10.98 -9.71
CA ILE A 228 -3.58 -10.83 -9.61
C ILE A 228 -2.89 -12.19 -9.70
N LEU A 229 -3.40 -13.22 -9.02
CA LEU A 229 -2.87 -14.59 -9.08
C LEU A 229 -2.94 -15.16 -10.50
N GLU A 230 -4.07 -15.00 -11.18
CA GLU A 230 -4.28 -15.46 -12.55
C GLU A 230 -3.35 -14.75 -13.54
N ASP A 231 -3.25 -13.41 -13.44
CA ASP A 231 -2.38 -12.62 -14.32
C ASP A 231 -0.89 -12.94 -14.07
N ALA A 232 -0.48 -13.04 -12.82
CA ALA A 232 0.89 -13.40 -12.47
C ALA A 232 1.27 -14.81 -12.96
N ALA A 233 0.35 -15.77 -12.90
CA ALA A 233 0.55 -17.13 -13.41
C ALA A 233 0.66 -17.21 -14.94
N ALA A 234 0.00 -16.27 -15.64
CA ALA A 234 0.03 -16.21 -17.10
C ALA A 234 1.28 -15.49 -17.65
N LEU A 235 2.03 -14.77 -16.79
CA LEU A 235 3.19 -14.00 -17.23
C LEU A 235 4.42 -14.91 -17.44
N PRO A 236 5.25 -14.64 -18.47
CA PRO A 236 6.39 -15.48 -18.80
C PRO A 236 7.50 -15.32 -17.74
N THR A 237 7.55 -16.25 -16.81
CA THR A 237 8.60 -16.30 -15.78
C THR A 237 8.98 -17.76 -15.50
N SER A 238 10.16 -17.99 -14.92
CA SER A 238 10.57 -19.30 -14.39
C SER A 238 9.90 -19.61 -13.04
N VAL A 239 9.20 -18.66 -12.47
CA VAL A 239 8.56 -18.77 -11.15
C VAL A 239 7.26 -19.55 -11.31
N ARG A 240 7.14 -20.67 -10.60
CA ARG A 240 5.95 -21.55 -10.56
C ARG A 240 5.16 -21.42 -9.27
N SER A 241 5.38 -20.32 -8.55
CA SER A 241 4.73 -20.06 -7.29
C SER A 241 3.21 -19.97 -7.45
N ARG A 242 2.50 -20.40 -6.42
CA ARG A 242 1.04 -20.50 -6.40
C ARG A 242 0.49 -19.78 -5.19
N GLY A 243 -0.76 -19.37 -5.25
CA GLY A 243 -1.46 -18.79 -4.13
C GLY A 243 -2.90 -19.25 -4.04
N LYS A 244 -3.45 -19.11 -2.85
CA LYS A 244 -4.86 -19.34 -2.56
C LYS A 244 -5.38 -18.17 -1.72
N ILE A 245 -6.54 -17.64 -2.10
CA ILE A 245 -7.25 -16.62 -1.34
C ILE A 245 -8.51 -17.21 -0.75
N ILE A 246 -8.60 -17.15 0.57
CA ILE A 246 -9.79 -17.51 1.34
C ILE A 246 -10.58 -16.23 1.55
N GLU A 247 -11.77 -16.13 0.90
CA GLU A 247 -12.66 -14.97 0.99
C GLU A 247 -13.48 -15.04 2.27
N GLN A 248 -12.79 -15.00 3.39
CA GLN A 248 -13.36 -15.05 4.74
C GLN A 248 -12.43 -14.33 5.72
N PRO A 249 -12.93 -13.82 6.85
CA PRO A 249 -12.08 -13.42 7.97
C PRO A 249 -11.23 -14.60 8.44
N PHE A 250 -10.01 -14.33 8.87
CA PHE A 250 -9.10 -15.38 9.35
C PHE A 250 -9.68 -16.16 10.56
N GLU A 251 -10.35 -15.44 11.46
CA GLU A 251 -10.98 -15.99 12.67
C GLU A 251 -12.26 -16.79 12.42
N SER A 252 -12.76 -16.85 11.20
CA SER A 252 -13.96 -17.63 10.90
C SER A 252 -13.74 -19.13 11.04
N SER A 253 -14.75 -19.84 11.52
CA SER A 253 -14.69 -21.31 11.62
C SER A 253 -14.44 -21.98 10.27
N THR A 254 -14.95 -21.40 9.18
CA THR A 254 -14.70 -21.85 7.82
C THR A 254 -13.22 -21.78 7.47
N THR A 255 -12.56 -20.65 7.73
CA THR A 255 -11.13 -20.46 7.49
C THR A 255 -10.29 -21.41 8.35
N ILE A 256 -10.58 -21.51 9.65
CA ILE A 256 -9.85 -22.39 10.58
C ILE A 256 -9.95 -23.85 10.13
N ASN A 257 -11.15 -24.32 9.76
CA ASN A 257 -11.37 -25.67 9.28
C ASN A 257 -10.68 -25.95 7.94
N GLU A 258 -10.57 -24.96 7.10
CA GLU A 258 -9.86 -25.08 5.81
C GLU A 258 -8.34 -25.13 6.02
N LEU A 259 -7.79 -24.27 6.87
CA LEU A 259 -6.36 -24.25 7.21
C LEU A 259 -5.92 -25.52 7.95
N ALA A 260 -6.77 -26.07 8.80
CA ALA A 260 -6.48 -27.32 9.51
C ALA A 260 -6.27 -28.54 8.59
N LYS A 261 -6.78 -28.47 7.35
CA LYS A 261 -6.59 -29.50 6.32
C LYS A 261 -5.33 -29.31 5.48
N MET A 262 -4.65 -28.19 5.65
CA MET A 262 -3.44 -27.85 4.89
C MET A 262 -2.19 -28.29 5.66
N GLU A 263 -1.12 -28.51 4.93
CA GLU A 263 0.21 -28.62 5.55
C GLU A 263 0.55 -27.32 6.26
N LYS A 264 1.26 -27.43 7.39
CA LYS A 264 1.75 -26.29 8.14
C LYS A 264 2.66 -25.38 7.33
N PHE A 265 2.77 -24.14 7.75
CA PHE A 265 3.51 -23.08 7.06
C PHE A 265 4.90 -22.88 7.64
N ASP A 266 5.82 -22.38 6.80
CA ASP A 266 7.16 -22.00 7.23
C ASP A 266 7.15 -20.62 7.87
N MET A 267 6.19 -19.78 7.44
CA MET A 267 6.14 -18.38 7.82
C MET A 267 4.70 -17.87 7.93
N ILE A 268 4.47 -17.08 8.97
CA ILE A 268 3.41 -16.07 8.99
C ILE A 268 4.05 -14.75 8.55
N LEU A 269 3.47 -14.07 7.55
CA LEU A 269 3.89 -12.72 7.16
C LEU A 269 2.66 -11.86 6.95
N THR A 270 2.41 -10.95 7.87
CA THR A 270 1.18 -10.14 7.87
C THR A 270 1.38 -8.71 8.36
N SER A 271 0.37 -7.90 8.10
CA SER A 271 0.14 -6.59 8.71
C SER A 271 -1.34 -6.52 9.06
N PRO A 272 -1.70 -6.60 10.33
CA PRO A 272 -3.10 -6.59 10.75
C PRO A 272 -3.73 -5.20 10.51
N PRO A 273 -5.06 -5.10 10.47
CA PRO A 273 -5.71 -3.78 10.48
C PRO A 273 -5.27 -2.99 11.72
N TYR A 274 -5.13 -1.68 11.54
CA TYR A 274 -4.73 -0.76 12.60
C TYR A 274 -5.95 -0.28 13.39
N PHE A 275 -6.63 -1.21 14.06
CA PHE A 275 -7.86 -0.95 14.82
C PHE A 275 -8.78 0.03 14.08
N ASN A 276 -9.00 1.24 14.61
CA ASN A 276 -9.89 2.26 14.03
C ASN A 276 -9.20 3.24 13.05
N LEU A 277 -7.91 3.06 12.73
CA LEU A 277 -7.17 4.01 11.88
C LEU A 277 -7.75 4.08 10.47
N GLU A 278 -8.16 2.93 9.92
CA GLU A 278 -8.64 2.78 8.56
C GLU A 278 -9.94 1.96 8.54
N LEU A 279 -10.89 2.41 7.71
CA LEU A 279 -12.17 1.77 7.49
C LEU A 279 -12.22 1.29 6.04
N TYR A 280 -11.97 0.01 5.84
CA TYR A 280 -11.78 -0.58 4.52
C TYR A 280 -13.09 -0.86 3.78
N THR A 281 -14.13 -1.25 4.49
CA THR A 281 -15.41 -1.63 3.91
C THR A 281 -16.60 -1.09 4.74
N ALA A 282 -17.76 -0.97 4.10
CA ALA A 282 -19.01 -0.75 4.80
C ALA A 282 -19.55 -2.02 5.48
N GLY A 283 -19.04 -3.20 5.08
CA GLY A 283 -19.37 -4.50 5.63
C GLY A 283 -18.79 -4.77 7.03
N ASP A 284 -18.65 -6.05 7.35
CA ASP A 284 -18.12 -6.48 8.64
C ASP A 284 -16.60 -6.27 8.70
N GLN A 285 -16.19 -5.56 9.74
CA GLN A 285 -14.81 -5.36 10.11
C GLN A 285 -14.63 -5.74 11.57
N SER A 286 -13.44 -6.18 11.97
CA SER A 286 -13.15 -6.55 13.35
C SER A 286 -13.53 -5.47 14.37
N THR A 287 -13.39 -4.19 13.99
CA THR A 287 -13.75 -3.04 14.84
C THR A 287 -15.24 -2.78 14.97
N LYS A 288 -16.08 -3.38 14.15
CA LYS A 288 -17.55 -3.35 14.33
C LYS A 288 -18.00 -4.41 15.31
N VAL A 289 -17.32 -5.55 15.32
CA VAL A 289 -17.59 -6.65 16.26
C VAL A 289 -16.99 -6.33 17.63
N TYR A 290 -15.79 -5.74 17.65
CA TYR A 290 -15.05 -5.38 18.86
C TYR A 290 -14.75 -3.87 18.83
N PRO A 291 -15.68 -3.02 19.30
CA PRO A 291 -15.62 -1.57 19.12
C PRO A 291 -14.63 -0.86 20.03
N THR A 292 -14.19 -1.48 21.12
CA THR A 292 -13.18 -0.93 22.02
C THR A 292 -11.80 -1.52 21.73
N TRP A 293 -10.74 -0.77 22.05
CA TRP A 293 -9.37 -1.23 21.90
C TRP A 293 -9.10 -2.49 22.73
N GLU A 294 -9.60 -2.51 23.93
CA GLU A 294 -9.45 -3.59 24.90
C GLU A 294 -10.13 -4.88 24.40
N GLU A 295 -11.36 -4.78 23.94
CA GLU A 295 -12.10 -5.90 23.32
C GLU A 295 -11.40 -6.39 22.05
N TRP A 296 -10.98 -5.45 21.18
CA TRP A 296 -10.34 -5.79 19.92
C TRP A 296 -8.99 -6.49 20.13
N THR A 297 -8.20 -6.06 21.11
CA THR A 297 -6.92 -6.70 21.41
C THR A 297 -7.09 -8.07 22.05
N GLU A 298 -8.02 -8.23 23.01
CA GLU A 298 -8.21 -9.49 23.74
C GLU A 298 -9.02 -10.52 22.92
N HIS A 299 -10.04 -10.08 22.18
CA HIS A 299 -10.97 -11.02 21.53
C HIS A 299 -10.75 -11.15 20.01
N TRP A 300 -9.93 -10.31 19.40
CA TRP A 300 -9.58 -10.43 17.99
C TRP A 300 -8.07 -10.61 17.77
N LEU A 301 -7.24 -9.62 18.15
CA LEU A 301 -5.81 -9.64 17.82
C LEU A 301 -5.09 -10.83 18.45
N LYS A 302 -5.26 -11.05 19.75
CA LYS A 302 -4.63 -12.14 20.49
C LYS A 302 -5.05 -13.52 19.96
N PRO A 303 -6.34 -13.85 19.79
CA PRO A 303 -6.75 -15.11 19.17
C PRO A 303 -6.21 -15.30 17.76
N VAL A 304 -6.18 -14.25 16.93
CA VAL A 304 -5.61 -14.31 15.57
C VAL A 304 -4.12 -14.66 15.62
N ILE A 305 -3.33 -14.00 16.47
CA ILE A 305 -1.91 -14.32 16.66
C ILE A 305 -1.74 -15.77 17.09
N LEU A 306 -2.39 -16.19 18.17
CA LEU A 306 -2.24 -17.54 18.73
C LEU A 306 -2.65 -18.63 17.73
N ASN A 307 -3.72 -18.40 16.97
CA ASN A 307 -4.15 -19.31 15.93
C ASN A 307 -3.11 -19.37 14.79
N CYS A 308 -2.57 -18.24 14.35
CA CYS A 308 -1.47 -18.20 13.36
C CYS A 308 -0.28 -19.06 13.81
N LEU A 309 0.14 -18.91 15.08
CA LEU A 309 1.28 -19.66 15.62
C LEU A 309 1.03 -21.17 15.58
N SER A 310 -0.21 -21.61 15.80
CA SER A 310 -0.58 -23.04 15.75
C SER A 310 -0.45 -23.66 14.35
N HIS A 311 -0.47 -22.84 13.29
CA HIS A 311 -0.30 -23.28 11.90
C HIS A 311 1.15 -23.30 11.43
N LEU A 312 2.12 -22.85 12.24
CA LEU A 312 3.54 -22.91 11.89
C LEU A 312 4.14 -24.30 12.12
N LYS A 313 5.08 -24.66 11.25
CA LYS A 313 5.98 -25.81 11.46
C LYS A 313 6.92 -25.51 12.63
N GLU A 314 7.52 -26.55 13.17
CA GLU A 314 8.67 -26.42 14.05
C GLU A 314 9.78 -25.61 13.34
N GLY A 315 10.38 -24.65 14.06
CA GLY A 315 11.35 -23.72 13.49
C GLY A 315 10.78 -22.65 12.55
N GLY A 316 9.47 -22.60 12.35
CA GLY A 316 8.79 -21.57 11.57
C GLY A 316 8.96 -20.18 12.17
N VAL A 317 8.67 -19.14 11.39
CA VAL A 317 8.83 -17.74 11.80
C VAL A 317 7.51 -16.98 11.69
N SER A 318 7.19 -16.19 12.72
CA SER A 318 6.03 -15.30 12.76
C SER A 318 6.48 -13.85 12.54
N CYS A 319 6.09 -13.24 11.42
CA CYS A 319 6.52 -11.90 11.00
C CYS A 319 5.32 -10.96 10.94
N TRP A 320 5.30 -9.93 11.78
CA TRP A 320 4.21 -8.97 11.92
C TRP A 320 4.70 -7.56 11.62
N SER A 321 4.14 -6.94 10.58
CA SER A 321 4.45 -5.55 10.22
C SER A 321 3.46 -4.63 10.91
N VAL A 322 3.92 -4.00 11.96
CA VAL A 322 3.10 -3.16 12.84
C VAL A 322 3.90 -1.96 13.35
N LYS A 323 3.19 -0.93 13.75
CA LYS A 323 3.75 0.20 14.51
C LYS A 323 2.73 0.70 15.52
N ASN A 324 3.21 1.37 16.55
CA ASN A 324 2.36 2.19 17.39
C ASN A 324 1.81 3.35 16.58
N PHE A 325 0.55 3.70 16.75
CA PHE A 325 -0.09 4.72 15.90
C PHE A 325 -0.96 5.67 16.72
N LYS A 326 -1.40 6.74 16.08
CA LYS A 326 -2.34 7.72 16.63
C LYS A 326 -3.49 7.95 15.64
N SER A 327 -4.71 7.80 16.13
CA SER A 327 -5.94 8.23 15.45
C SER A 327 -6.67 9.26 16.30
N ASP A 328 -7.66 8.87 17.09
CA ASP A 328 -8.31 9.67 18.14
C ASP A 328 -7.45 9.74 19.42
N LYS A 329 -6.78 8.63 19.77
CA LYS A 329 -5.77 8.54 20.82
C LYS A 329 -4.56 7.75 20.33
N LYS A 330 -3.52 7.57 21.16
CA LYS A 330 -2.37 6.71 20.86
C LYS A 330 -2.73 5.26 21.17
N TYR A 331 -2.34 4.36 20.28
CA TYR A 331 -2.54 2.92 20.40
C TYR A 331 -1.20 2.18 20.29
N PRO A 332 -0.83 1.36 21.28
CA PRO A 332 0.45 0.66 21.33
C PRO A 332 0.40 -0.69 20.57
N LEU A 333 -0.02 -0.70 19.30
CA LEU A 333 -0.24 -1.93 18.54
C LEU A 333 1.02 -2.81 18.43
N ALA A 334 2.18 -2.19 18.18
CA ALA A 334 3.43 -2.94 18.10
C ALA A 334 3.82 -3.55 19.44
N ASP A 335 3.62 -2.82 20.55
CA ASP A 335 3.98 -3.30 21.87
C ASP A 335 3.07 -4.45 22.30
N VAL A 336 1.76 -4.32 22.07
CA VAL A 336 0.79 -5.39 22.35
C VAL A 336 1.06 -6.63 21.49
N THR A 337 1.38 -6.46 20.21
CA THR A 337 1.73 -7.58 19.32
C THR A 337 2.97 -8.32 19.82
N LYS A 338 4.00 -7.62 20.26
CA LYS A 338 5.21 -8.23 20.85
C LYS A 338 4.87 -9.00 22.12
N GLN A 339 4.13 -8.37 23.05
CA GLN A 339 3.76 -8.99 24.31
C GLN A 339 2.98 -10.29 24.12
N ILE A 340 2.01 -10.33 23.17
CA ILE A 340 1.25 -11.56 22.89
C ILE A 340 2.17 -12.69 22.41
N HIS A 341 3.19 -12.40 21.58
CA HIS A 341 4.14 -13.42 21.15
C HIS A 341 5.02 -13.90 22.30
N GLU A 342 5.52 -13.00 23.14
CA GLU A 342 6.34 -13.32 24.32
C GLU A 342 5.55 -14.17 25.32
N ASP A 343 4.30 -13.81 25.62
CA ASP A 343 3.41 -14.58 26.50
C ASP A 343 3.12 -15.99 25.94
N ALA A 344 3.19 -16.17 24.62
CA ALA A 344 3.04 -17.45 23.94
C ALA A 344 4.36 -18.25 23.83
N GLY A 345 5.45 -17.78 24.43
CA GLY A 345 6.77 -18.45 24.39
C GLY A 345 7.53 -18.22 23.07
N TRP A 346 7.29 -17.09 22.40
CA TRP A 346 7.97 -16.72 21.16
C TRP A 346 8.92 -15.55 21.39
N GLU A 347 10.16 -15.70 20.95
CA GLU A 347 11.21 -14.70 21.10
C GLU A 347 11.34 -13.82 19.84
N LEU A 348 11.53 -12.51 20.03
CA LEU A 348 11.86 -11.58 18.96
C LEU A 348 13.29 -11.81 18.47
N VAL A 349 13.44 -12.38 17.27
CA VAL A 349 14.76 -12.71 16.69
C VAL A 349 15.28 -11.68 15.71
N LYS A 350 14.41 -10.85 15.12
CA LYS A 350 14.82 -9.81 14.15
C LYS A 350 13.75 -8.74 14.00
N ILE A 351 14.24 -7.52 13.74
CA ILE A 351 13.40 -6.40 13.27
C ILE A 351 13.89 -6.04 11.86
N VAL A 352 12.98 -6.01 10.90
CA VAL A 352 13.22 -5.56 9.53
C VAL A 352 12.57 -4.20 9.35
N SER A 353 13.39 -3.16 9.28
CA SER A 353 12.93 -1.79 9.06
C SER A 353 12.88 -1.49 7.57
N MET A 354 11.79 -0.88 7.12
CA MET A 354 11.71 -0.32 5.77
C MET A 354 12.31 1.09 5.80
N THR A 355 13.42 1.28 5.08
CA THR A 355 13.99 2.62 4.93
C THR A 355 13.04 3.51 4.12
N GLY A 356 12.24 4.30 4.81
CA GLY A 356 11.35 5.29 4.21
C GLY A 356 12.10 6.54 3.77
N SER A 357 11.73 7.15 2.65
CA SER A 357 12.13 8.52 2.36
C SER A 357 11.49 9.45 3.38
N ALA A 358 12.29 10.37 3.95
CA ALA A 358 11.77 11.41 4.84
C ALA A 358 10.54 12.09 4.21
N ARG A 359 9.48 12.28 4.98
CA ARG A 359 8.30 13.02 4.50
C ARG A 359 8.74 14.44 4.13
N PRO A 360 8.39 14.96 2.93
CA PRO A 360 8.62 16.35 2.61
C PRO A 360 7.97 17.22 3.69
N GLY A 361 8.73 18.12 4.30
CA GLY A 361 8.24 19.02 5.36
C GLY A 361 8.47 18.54 6.81
N ALA A 362 8.98 17.34 7.04
CA ALA A 362 9.52 17.00 8.34
C ALA A 362 10.87 17.72 8.49
N ALA A 363 10.85 18.80 9.27
CA ALA A 363 12.09 19.47 9.65
C ALA A 363 13.04 18.46 10.30
N SER A 364 14.31 18.52 9.96
CA SER A 364 15.40 17.59 10.32
C SER A 364 15.77 17.60 11.82
N THR A 365 14.82 17.63 12.71
CA THR A 365 15.06 17.91 14.12
C THR A 365 14.90 16.72 15.06
N SER A 366 15.09 15.52 14.68
CA SER A 366 15.62 14.47 15.56
C SER A 366 15.63 13.11 14.87
N THR A 367 16.68 12.36 15.09
CA THR A 367 16.81 10.94 14.73
C THR A 367 15.76 10.04 15.39
N SER A 368 15.21 10.44 16.53
CA SER A 368 14.14 9.73 17.25
C SER A 368 12.77 9.85 16.58
N ALA A 369 12.37 11.07 16.14
CA ALA A 369 11.10 11.29 15.43
C ALA A 369 11.07 10.60 14.04
N LYS A 370 12.23 10.33 13.45
CA LYS A 370 12.37 9.61 12.18
C LYS A 370 12.11 8.11 12.34
N ARG A 371 12.49 7.52 13.48
CA ARG A 371 12.25 6.09 13.79
C ARG A 371 10.80 5.79 14.13
N GLU A 372 10.08 6.68 14.81
CA GLU A 372 8.67 6.47 15.17
C GLU A 372 7.69 6.47 13.97
N SER A 373 8.12 6.91 12.78
CA SER A 373 7.26 6.98 11.59
C SER A 373 7.40 5.79 10.64
N GLU A 374 8.38 4.92 10.86
CA GLU A 374 8.65 3.77 9.99
C GLU A 374 7.88 2.55 10.46
N GLU A 375 7.24 1.83 9.52
CA GLU A 375 6.62 0.56 9.79
C GLU A 375 7.71 -0.51 9.84
N GLU A 376 7.77 -1.23 10.96
CA GLU A 376 8.75 -2.28 11.20
C GLU A 376 8.08 -3.65 11.12
N THR A 377 8.81 -4.64 10.63
CA THR A 377 8.38 -6.04 10.70
C THR A 377 9.14 -6.73 11.82
N PHE A 378 8.41 -7.13 12.85
CA PHE A 378 8.92 -7.90 13.97
C PHE A 378 8.83 -9.39 13.64
N CYS A 379 9.96 -10.09 13.72
CA CYS A 379 10.05 -11.51 13.41
C CYS A 379 10.33 -12.31 14.68
N PHE A 380 9.49 -13.31 14.98
CA PHE A 380 9.53 -14.11 16.18
C PHE A 380 9.74 -15.58 15.84
N ARG A 381 10.40 -16.32 16.77
CA ARG A 381 10.50 -17.79 16.74
C ARG A 381 10.12 -18.36 18.08
N ALA A 382 9.62 -19.59 18.08
CA ALA A 382 9.40 -20.35 19.31
C ALA A 382 10.75 -20.59 20.02
N LEU A 383 10.76 -20.49 21.37
CA LEU A 383 11.89 -20.79 22.23
C LEU A 383 12.23 -22.27 22.21
#